data_ded39a2783f7ff2054cea7e05e57b9e0
#
_entry.id   ded39a2783f7ff2054cea7e05e57b9e0
#
_cell.length_a   1.000
_cell.length_b   1.000
_cell.length_c   1.000
_cell.angle_alpha   90.00
_cell.angle_beta   90.00
_cell.angle_gamma   90.00
#
_symmetry.space_group_name_H-M   'P 1'
#
loop_
_entity.id
_entity.type
_entity.pdbx_description
1 polymer ?
#
loop_
_entity_poly.entity_id
_entity_poly.type
_entity_poly.pdbx_seq_one_letter_code
_entity_poly.pdbx_strand_id
1 'polypeptide(L)'
;MLKLIDITWLYHHLPMRFTLAVERGEQVAILGPSGAGKSTLLNLIAGFLPPARGTLLIAGEDHTLTPPSRRPVSMLFQENNLFSHLNVQQNIGLGLNPGLTLNAGQREKRDAIARQMGIESLMTRLPGELSGGQRQRVALARCLVREQPVLLLDEPFSALDPALRQEMLTLVSDICRERQLTLLMVSHSVEDAARIASRAIVVADGRIAWQGKTTELLSGQASTSALLGIKSHIL
;
A
#
# COMPACT_ATOMS: atom_id res chain seq x y z
N MET A 1 -5.64 -6.32 13.76
CA MET A 1 -4.34 -6.51 13.09
C MET A 1 -3.44 -5.30 13.26
N LEU A 2 -3.87 -4.13 12.83
CA LEU A 2 -3.14 -2.86 12.93
C LEU A 2 -3.92 -1.89 13.80
N LYS A 3 -3.26 -1.24 14.80
CA LYS A 3 -3.88 -0.19 15.64
C LYS A 3 -2.92 0.99 15.77
N LEU A 4 -3.41 2.16 15.39
CA LEU A 4 -2.79 3.46 15.66
C LEU A 4 -3.58 4.12 16.79
N ILE A 5 -2.93 4.45 17.89
CA ILE A 5 -3.53 5.07 19.06
C ILE A 5 -2.89 6.44 19.23
N ASP A 6 -3.60 7.49 18.82
CA ASP A 6 -3.17 8.90 18.89
C ASP A 6 -1.76 9.16 18.35
N ILE A 7 -1.41 8.42 17.26
CA ILE A 7 -0.12 8.61 16.57
C ILE A 7 -0.05 10.04 16.06
N THR A 8 0.93 10.79 16.56
CA THR A 8 1.12 12.20 16.20
C THR A 8 2.50 12.40 15.58
N TRP A 9 2.53 13.12 14.47
CA TRP A 9 3.75 13.58 13.81
C TRP A 9 3.67 15.07 13.53
N LEU A 10 4.80 15.78 13.59
CA LEU A 10 4.86 17.23 13.42
C LEU A 10 5.43 17.57 12.04
N TYR A 11 4.60 18.18 11.19
CA TYR A 11 5.01 18.75 9.92
C TYR A 11 5.16 20.28 10.06
N HIS A 12 6.38 20.80 10.06
CA HIS A 12 6.63 22.23 10.28
C HIS A 12 5.80 22.81 11.45
N HIS A 13 5.80 22.14 12.60
CA HIS A 13 5.01 22.45 13.82
C HIS A 13 3.50 22.20 13.73
N LEU A 14 2.95 21.81 12.58
CA LEU A 14 1.54 21.42 12.47
C LEU A 14 1.38 19.94 12.84
N PRO A 15 0.57 19.61 13.84
CA PRO A 15 0.39 18.23 14.26
C PRO A 15 -0.52 17.47 13.28
N MET A 16 -0.01 16.37 12.73
CA MET A 16 -0.83 15.35 12.08
C MET A 16 -1.12 14.25 13.12
N ARG A 17 -2.39 13.88 13.27
CA ARG A 17 -2.83 12.95 14.31
C ARG A 17 -3.74 11.87 13.73
N PHE A 18 -3.39 10.61 13.97
CA PHE A 18 -4.10 9.47 13.43
C PHE A 18 -4.46 8.47 14.52
N THR A 19 -5.75 8.10 14.57
CA THR A 19 -6.28 6.98 15.35
C THR A 19 -7.04 6.08 14.40
N LEU A 20 -6.63 4.81 14.26
CA LEU A 20 -7.16 3.87 13.30
C LEU A 20 -7.00 2.43 13.82
N ALA A 21 -8.01 1.61 13.63
CA ALA A 21 -7.92 0.18 13.78
C ALA A 21 -8.28 -0.52 12.46
N VAL A 22 -7.48 -1.51 12.07
CA VAL A 22 -7.69 -2.34 10.87
C VAL A 22 -7.59 -3.81 11.29
N GLU A 23 -8.59 -4.60 10.90
CA GLU A 23 -8.64 -6.01 11.24
C GLU A 23 -7.74 -6.85 10.33
N ARG A 24 -7.47 -8.08 10.72
CA ARG A 24 -6.67 -9.00 9.91
C ARG A 24 -7.39 -9.35 8.61
N GLY A 25 -6.67 -9.29 7.49
CA GLY A 25 -7.22 -9.56 6.16
C GLY A 25 -8.14 -8.45 5.62
N GLU A 26 -8.34 -7.36 6.39
CA GLU A 26 -9.13 -6.23 5.94
C GLU A 26 -8.39 -5.44 4.86
N GLN A 27 -9.12 -5.02 3.83
CA GLN A 27 -8.61 -4.13 2.78
C GLN A 27 -9.24 -2.76 2.98
N VAL A 28 -8.41 -1.74 3.19
CA VAL A 28 -8.83 -0.37 3.48
C VAL A 28 -8.26 0.58 2.43
N ALA A 29 -9.12 1.38 1.82
CA ALA A 29 -8.71 2.46 0.94
C ALA A 29 -8.51 3.76 1.72
N ILE A 30 -7.46 4.51 1.39
CA ILE A 30 -7.13 5.80 1.97
C ILE A 30 -7.29 6.86 0.89
N LEU A 31 -8.23 7.76 1.09
CA LEU A 31 -8.60 8.83 0.17
C LEU A 31 -8.37 10.20 0.81
N GLY A 32 -8.37 11.25 0.01
CA GLY A 32 -8.25 12.62 0.49
C GLY A 32 -7.51 13.54 -0.47
N PRO A 33 -7.55 14.86 -0.26
CA PRO A 33 -6.86 15.83 -1.09
C PRO A 33 -5.33 15.62 -1.12
N SER A 34 -4.67 16.20 -2.11
CA SER A 34 -3.21 16.25 -2.13
C SER A 34 -2.70 17.03 -0.91
N GLY A 35 -1.61 16.56 -0.30
CA GLY A 35 -1.06 17.17 0.91
C GLY A 35 -1.82 16.89 2.23
N ALA A 36 -2.93 16.15 2.20
CA ALA A 36 -3.74 15.85 3.39
C ALA A 36 -3.03 14.99 4.45
N GLY A 37 -1.92 14.33 4.13
CA GLY A 37 -1.18 13.46 5.05
C GLY A 37 -1.35 11.95 4.79
N LYS A 38 -1.87 11.54 3.63
CA LYS A 38 -2.07 10.11 3.28
C LYS A 38 -0.73 9.33 3.28
N SER A 39 0.26 9.81 2.53
CA SER A 39 1.60 9.18 2.49
C SER A 39 2.30 9.29 3.84
N THR A 40 2.06 10.36 4.61
CA THR A 40 2.55 10.50 5.99
C THR A 40 2.02 9.38 6.87
N LEU A 41 0.72 9.07 6.79
CA LEU A 41 0.11 7.95 7.52
C LEU A 41 0.78 6.61 7.16
N LEU A 42 0.97 6.33 5.86
CA LEU A 42 1.67 5.09 5.44
C LEU A 42 3.12 5.06 5.94
N ASN A 43 3.85 6.18 5.85
CA ASN A 43 5.24 6.27 6.30
C ASN A 43 5.38 6.10 7.82
N LEU A 44 4.42 6.57 8.62
CA LEU A 44 4.35 6.31 10.06
C LEU A 44 4.15 4.82 10.35
N ILE A 45 3.24 4.15 9.63
CA ILE A 45 3.00 2.71 9.77
C ILE A 45 4.24 1.93 9.33
N ALA A 46 4.88 2.30 8.23
CA ALA A 46 6.09 1.63 7.71
C ALA A 46 7.35 1.91 8.54
N GLY A 47 7.36 2.97 9.37
CA GLY A 47 8.48 3.34 10.24
C GLY A 47 9.52 4.25 9.62
N PHE A 48 9.23 4.83 8.45
CA PHE A 48 10.10 5.84 7.84
C PHE A 48 10.00 7.21 8.54
N LEU A 49 8.88 7.45 9.24
CA LEU A 49 8.69 8.62 10.09
C LEU A 49 8.50 8.17 11.54
N PRO A 50 9.35 8.62 12.48
CA PRO A 50 9.13 8.37 13.90
C PRO A 50 8.00 9.26 14.41
N PRO A 51 7.01 8.72 15.14
CA PRO A 51 5.97 9.53 15.74
C PRO A 51 6.54 10.36 16.90
N ALA A 52 5.99 11.56 17.11
CA ALA A 52 6.32 12.39 18.27
C ALA A 52 5.63 11.86 19.55
N ARG A 53 4.48 11.20 19.41
CA ARG A 53 3.73 10.52 20.46
C ARG A 53 2.74 9.52 19.90
N GLY A 54 2.12 8.75 20.78
CA GLY A 54 1.13 7.72 20.44
C GLY A 54 1.76 6.34 20.33
N THR A 55 0.94 5.34 20.01
CA THR A 55 1.36 3.93 19.96
C THR A 55 0.91 3.29 18.66
N LEU A 56 1.81 2.54 18.02
CA LEU A 56 1.55 1.71 16.87
C LEU A 56 1.65 0.23 17.25
N LEU A 57 0.54 -0.49 17.19
CA LEU A 57 0.50 -1.93 17.37
C LEU A 57 0.28 -2.64 16.03
N ILE A 58 1.10 -3.66 15.74
CA ILE A 58 0.92 -4.56 14.60
C ILE A 58 0.89 -5.99 15.15
N ALA A 59 -0.16 -6.74 14.84
CA ALA A 59 -0.41 -8.09 15.37
C ALA A 59 -0.40 -8.16 16.93
N GLY A 60 -0.71 -7.05 17.59
CA GLY A 60 -0.72 -6.95 19.07
C GLY A 60 0.62 -6.51 19.68
N GLU A 61 1.70 -6.47 18.91
CA GLU A 61 3.02 -6.05 19.36
C GLU A 61 3.26 -4.55 19.11
N ASP A 62 4.00 -3.91 20.03
CA ASP A 62 4.35 -2.48 19.90
C ASP A 62 5.50 -2.31 18.91
N HIS A 63 5.20 -1.62 17.82
CA HIS A 63 6.13 -1.27 16.75
C HIS A 63 6.38 0.23 16.64
N THR A 64 6.01 1.02 17.63
CA THR A 64 6.08 2.49 17.60
C THR A 64 7.46 3.00 17.19
N LEU A 65 8.51 2.45 17.78
CA LEU A 65 9.91 2.83 17.51
C LEU A 65 10.69 1.76 16.72
N THR A 66 10.05 0.69 16.28
CA THR A 66 10.70 -0.36 15.47
C THR A 66 11.14 0.22 14.12
N PRO A 67 12.40 0.02 13.70
CA PRO A 67 12.86 0.52 12.40
C PRO A 67 12.17 -0.19 11.24
N PRO A 68 12.09 0.42 10.03
CA PRO A 68 11.37 -0.12 8.86
C PRO A 68 11.80 -1.55 8.50
N SER A 69 13.08 -1.88 8.63
CA SER A 69 13.63 -3.19 8.27
C SER A 69 13.11 -4.34 9.14
N ARG A 70 12.62 -4.04 10.35
CA ARG A 70 12.12 -5.03 11.32
C ARG A 70 10.60 -4.99 11.49
N ARG A 71 9.90 -4.05 10.82
CA ARG A 71 8.43 -4.01 10.87
C ARG A 71 7.82 -5.11 10.02
N PRO A 72 6.74 -5.75 10.49
CA PRO A 72 6.04 -6.79 9.73
C PRO A 72 5.13 -6.15 8.66
N VAL A 73 5.70 -5.29 7.81
CA VAL A 73 5.01 -4.59 6.72
C VAL A 73 5.83 -4.65 5.44
N SER A 74 5.16 -4.68 4.30
CA SER A 74 5.74 -4.40 2.99
C SER A 74 5.12 -3.12 2.45
N MET A 75 5.92 -2.26 1.83
CA MET A 75 5.44 -1.01 1.24
C MET A 75 5.88 -0.86 -0.20
N LEU A 76 4.92 -0.50 -1.05
CA LEU A 76 5.15 -0.04 -2.42
C LEU A 76 4.93 1.47 -2.44
N PHE A 77 5.97 2.20 -2.84
CA PHE A 77 5.94 3.65 -2.98
C PHE A 77 5.34 4.05 -4.34
N GLN A 78 4.90 5.28 -4.45
CA GLN A 78 4.35 5.87 -5.67
C GLN A 78 5.31 5.72 -6.87
N GLU A 79 6.61 5.95 -6.66
CA GLU A 79 7.64 5.55 -7.61
C GLU A 79 8.01 4.08 -7.36
N ASN A 80 8.03 3.26 -8.41
CA ASN A 80 8.26 1.81 -8.30
C ASN A 80 9.58 1.43 -7.64
N ASN A 81 10.52 2.36 -7.53
CA ASN A 81 11.83 2.23 -6.88
C ASN A 81 12.59 0.95 -7.26
N LEU A 82 12.47 0.53 -8.55
CA LEU A 82 13.27 -0.58 -9.05
C LEU A 82 14.73 -0.13 -9.22
N PHE A 83 15.65 -1.01 -8.83
CA PHE A 83 17.07 -0.78 -9.05
C PHE A 83 17.39 -1.01 -10.52
N SER A 84 17.71 0.06 -11.25
CA SER A 84 17.90 0.05 -12.70
C SER A 84 19.05 -0.84 -13.19
N HIS A 85 20.06 -1.07 -12.35
CA HIS A 85 21.23 -1.91 -12.62
C HIS A 85 21.02 -3.39 -12.27
N LEU A 86 19.90 -3.75 -11.67
CA LEU A 86 19.50 -5.11 -11.32
C LEU A 86 18.40 -5.60 -12.26
N ASN A 87 18.51 -6.83 -12.73
CA ASN A 87 17.46 -7.45 -13.53
C ASN A 87 16.22 -7.79 -12.67
N VAL A 88 15.15 -8.27 -13.31
CA VAL A 88 13.88 -8.59 -12.64
C VAL A 88 14.06 -9.58 -11.49
N GLN A 89 14.75 -10.71 -11.73
CA GLN A 89 14.96 -11.71 -10.67
C GLN A 89 15.76 -11.17 -9.48
N GLN A 90 16.72 -10.29 -9.72
CA GLN A 90 17.50 -9.64 -8.67
C GLN A 90 16.65 -8.62 -7.91
N ASN A 91 15.87 -7.79 -8.61
CA ASN A 91 14.95 -6.85 -7.98
C ASN A 91 13.96 -7.55 -7.04
N ILE A 92 13.36 -8.67 -7.47
CA ILE A 92 12.46 -9.47 -6.61
C ILE A 92 13.26 -10.11 -5.47
N GLY A 93 14.45 -10.64 -5.77
CA GLY A 93 15.34 -11.29 -4.81
C GLY A 93 15.74 -10.42 -3.62
N LEU A 94 15.86 -9.09 -3.82
CA LEU A 94 16.10 -8.13 -2.73
C LEU A 94 15.04 -8.18 -1.62
N GLY A 95 13.82 -8.55 -1.96
CA GLY A 95 12.75 -8.73 -0.96
C GLY A 95 13.02 -9.93 -0.03
N LEU A 96 13.82 -10.89 -0.45
CA LEU A 96 14.16 -12.10 0.31
C LEU A 96 15.53 -12.00 1.01
N ASN A 97 16.50 -11.42 0.32
CA ASN A 97 17.86 -11.24 0.84
C ASN A 97 18.52 -10.01 0.18
N PRO A 98 18.83 -8.96 0.95
CA PRO A 98 19.53 -7.78 0.42
C PRO A 98 20.88 -8.08 -0.22
N GLY A 99 21.57 -9.16 0.19
CA GLY A 99 22.83 -9.60 -0.38
C GLY A 99 22.70 -10.40 -1.69
N LEU A 100 21.46 -10.62 -2.18
CA LEU A 100 21.15 -11.36 -3.41
C LEU A 100 21.64 -12.82 -3.46
N THR A 101 22.17 -13.34 -2.35
CA THR A 101 22.54 -14.74 -2.23
C THR A 101 21.34 -15.54 -1.75
N LEU A 102 20.56 -16.10 -2.70
CA LEU A 102 19.35 -16.83 -2.39
C LEU A 102 19.64 -18.34 -2.26
N ASN A 103 19.11 -18.95 -1.19
CA ASN A 103 19.05 -20.42 -1.06
C ASN A 103 17.98 -21.01 -1.98
N ALA A 104 17.88 -22.36 -2.04
CA ALA A 104 16.93 -23.05 -2.93
C ALA A 104 15.46 -22.63 -2.68
N GLY A 105 15.03 -22.63 -1.41
CA GLY A 105 13.65 -22.22 -1.06
C GLY A 105 13.34 -20.75 -1.36
N GLN A 106 14.29 -19.86 -1.19
CA GLN A 106 14.14 -18.45 -1.57
C GLN A 106 14.03 -18.27 -3.08
N ARG A 107 14.80 -19.03 -3.88
CA ARG A 107 14.65 -19.03 -5.34
C ARG A 107 13.28 -19.52 -5.76
N GLU A 108 12.78 -20.61 -5.15
CA GLU A 108 11.45 -21.13 -5.43
C GLU A 108 10.35 -20.11 -5.11
N LYS A 109 10.42 -19.41 -3.96
CA LYS A 109 9.48 -18.31 -3.61
C LYS A 109 9.52 -17.18 -4.62
N ARG A 110 10.72 -16.75 -5.03
CA ARG A 110 10.90 -15.73 -6.07
C ARG A 110 10.24 -16.13 -7.38
N ASP A 111 10.47 -17.37 -7.81
CA ASP A 111 9.97 -17.87 -9.10
C ASP A 111 8.44 -18.10 -9.04
N ALA A 112 7.92 -18.51 -7.89
CA ALA A 112 6.47 -18.63 -7.65
C ALA A 112 5.77 -17.29 -7.74
N ILE A 113 6.29 -16.24 -7.09
CA ILE A 113 5.68 -14.91 -7.18
C ILE A 113 5.82 -14.32 -8.59
N ALA A 114 6.91 -14.60 -9.32
CA ALA A 114 7.08 -14.16 -10.68
C ALA A 114 6.02 -14.79 -11.61
N ARG A 115 5.69 -16.08 -11.44
CA ARG A 115 4.58 -16.75 -12.15
C ARG A 115 3.23 -16.11 -11.79
N GLN A 116 2.96 -15.92 -10.51
CA GLN A 116 1.70 -15.31 -10.05
C GLN A 116 1.50 -13.90 -10.63
N MET A 117 2.60 -13.14 -10.82
CA MET A 117 2.58 -11.82 -11.44
C MET A 117 2.62 -11.85 -12.99
N GLY A 118 2.76 -13.01 -13.64
CA GLY A 118 2.87 -13.15 -15.09
C GLY A 118 4.13 -12.48 -15.66
N ILE A 119 5.26 -12.52 -14.94
CA ILE A 119 6.54 -11.90 -15.33
C ILE A 119 7.70 -12.88 -15.40
N GLU A 120 7.46 -14.17 -15.38
CA GLU A 120 8.49 -15.21 -15.42
C GLU A 120 9.38 -15.15 -16.68
N SER A 121 8.81 -14.78 -17.82
CA SER A 121 9.54 -14.60 -19.07
C SER A 121 10.46 -13.37 -19.10
N LEU A 122 10.34 -12.51 -18.09
CA LEU A 122 11.04 -11.22 -18.00
C LEU A 122 12.21 -11.25 -16.99
N MET A 123 12.47 -12.38 -16.32
CA MET A 123 13.37 -12.49 -15.16
C MET A 123 14.79 -11.97 -15.40
N THR A 124 15.29 -12.06 -16.63
CA THR A 124 16.64 -11.61 -17.00
C THR A 124 16.71 -10.18 -17.50
N ARG A 125 15.55 -9.53 -17.77
CA ARG A 125 15.50 -8.16 -18.29
C ARG A 125 15.83 -7.13 -17.22
N LEU A 126 16.38 -6.00 -17.66
CA LEU A 126 16.58 -4.81 -16.83
C LEU A 126 15.28 -3.97 -16.79
N PRO A 127 15.05 -3.15 -15.75
CA PRO A 127 13.87 -2.29 -15.65
C PRO A 127 13.66 -1.35 -16.84
N GLY A 128 14.73 -0.90 -17.51
CA GLY A 128 14.66 -0.05 -18.70
C GLY A 128 14.07 -0.76 -19.93
N GLU A 129 14.07 -2.10 -19.95
CA GLU A 129 13.53 -2.92 -21.03
C GLU A 129 12.06 -3.33 -20.80
N LEU A 130 11.45 -2.85 -19.73
CA LEU A 130 10.09 -3.19 -19.32
C LEU A 130 9.11 -2.07 -19.62
N SER A 131 7.86 -2.43 -19.95
CA SER A 131 6.75 -1.47 -19.96
C SER A 131 6.43 -0.94 -18.55
N GLY A 132 5.66 0.16 -18.45
CA GLY A 132 5.22 0.71 -17.17
C GLY A 132 4.52 -0.34 -16.28
N GLY A 133 3.57 -1.07 -16.85
CA GLY A 133 2.85 -2.13 -16.14
C GLY A 133 3.74 -3.31 -15.73
N GLN A 134 4.70 -3.69 -16.57
CA GLN A 134 5.66 -4.73 -16.21
C GLN A 134 6.55 -4.30 -15.04
N ARG A 135 7.03 -3.06 -15.03
CA ARG A 135 7.76 -2.50 -13.87
C ARG A 135 6.92 -2.53 -12.60
N GLN A 136 5.63 -2.19 -12.70
CA GLN A 136 4.70 -2.22 -11.57
C GLN A 136 4.55 -3.64 -11.01
N ARG A 137 4.36 -4.65 -11.87
CA ARG A 137 4.28 -6.06 -11.46
C ARG A 137 5.57 -6.53 -10.78
N VAL A 138 6.74 -6.13 -11.25
CA VAL A 138 8.03 -6.45 -10.61
C VAL A 138 8.14 -5.81 -9.24
N ALA A 139 7.76 -4.53 -9.10
CA ALA A 139 7.81 -3.83 -7.82
C ALA A 139 6.85 -4.45 -6.79
N LEU A 140 5.64 -4.82 -7.24
CA LEU A 140 4.67 -5.52 -6.41
C LEU A 140 5.15 -6.93 -6.02
N ALA A 141 5.75 -7.69 -6.95
CA ALA A 141 6.34 -8.99 -6.67
C ALA A 141 7.43 -8.89 -5.58
N ARG A 142 8.29 -7.85 -5.64
CA ARG A 142 9.30 -7.59 -4.61
C ARG A 142 8.71 -7.30 -3.23
N CYS A 143 7.54 -6.65 -3.16
CA CYS A 143 6.84 -6.44 -1.90
C CYS A 143 6.21 -7.72 -1.36
N LEU A 144 5.55 -8.50 -2.22
CA LEU A 144 4.79 -9.68 -1.84
C LEU A 144 5.65 -10.89 -1.49
N VAL A 145 6.85 -11.01 -2.09
CA VAL A 145 7.78 -12.13 -1.81
C VAL A 145 8.29 -12.12 -0.37
N ARG A 146 8.19 -10.98 0.32
CA ARG A 146 8.55 -10.83 1.74
C ARG A 146 7.57 -11.52 2.68
N GLU A 147 6.36 -11.86 2.22
CA GLU A 147 5.32 -12.53 3.01
C GLU A 147 4.96 -11.79 4.32
N GLN A 148 5.03 -10.46 4.30
CA GLN A 148 4.63 -9.67 5.46
C GLN A 148 3.10 -9.59 5.57
N PRO A 149 2.54 -9.60 6.80
CA PRO A 149 1.09 -9.64 7.01
C PRO A 149 0.37 -8.33 6.66
N VAL A 150 1.10 -7.22 6.55
CA VAL A 150 0.57 -5.90 6.17
C VAL A 150 1.21 -5.42 4.88
N LEU A 151 0.37 -5.06 3.91
CA LEU A 151 0.76 -4.47 2.63
C LEU A 151 0.30 -3.01 2.57
N LEU A 152 1.24 -2.11 2.35
CA LEU A 152 1.00 -0.68 2.19
C LEU A 152 1.28 -0.28 0.74
N LEU A 153 0.31 0.35 0.08
CA LEU A 153 0.44 0.80 -1.31
C LEU A 153 0.16 2.31 -1.38
N ASP A 154 1.15 3.08 -1.82
CA ASP A 154 1.01 4.53 -1.98
C ASP A 154 0.82 4.86 -3.46
N GLU A 155 -0.42 5.11 -3.88
CA GLU A 155 -0.84 5.42 -5.25
C GLU A 155 -0.25 4.47 -6.32
N PRO A 156 -0.34 3.15 -6.09
CA PRO A 156 0.48 2.19 -6.83
C PRO A 156 0.20 2.18 -8.34
N PHE A 157 -0.99 2.61 -8.78
CA PHE A 157 -1.45 2.44 -10.17
C PHE A 157 -1.84 3.75 -10.86
N SER A 158 -1.49 4.90 -10.27
CA SER A 158 -1.87 6.23 -10.78
C SER A 158 -1.34 6.51 -12.19
N ALA A 159 -0.17 5.95 -12.55
CA ALA A 159 0.48 6.16 -13.85
C ALA A 159 0.09 5.12 -14.92
N LEU A 160 -0.83 4.18 -14.61
CA LEU A 160 -1.27 3.15 -15.55
C LEU A 160 -2.49 3.61 -16.35
N ASP A 161 -2.61 3.10 -17.58
CA ASP A 161 -3.85 3.23 -18.35
C ASP A 161 -5.03 2.55 -17.64
N PRO A 162 -6.29 2.94 -17.95
CA PRO A 162 -7.46 2.46 -17.21
C PRO A 162 -7.63 0.93 -17.22
N ALA A 163 -7.34 0.26 -18.35
CA ALA A 163 -7.53 -1.19 -18.45
C ALA A 163 -6.52 -1.95 -17.60
N LEU A 164 -5.24 -1.59 -17.71
CA LEU A 164 -4.16 -2.19 -16.92
C LEU A 164 -4.33 -1.89 -15.43
N ARG A 165 -4.79 -0.68 -15.07
CA ARG A 165 -5.10 -0.32 -13.68
C ARG A 165 -6.14 -1.24 -13.07
N GLN A 166 -7.23 -1.51 -13.80
CA GLN A 166 -8.28 -2.42 -13.33
C GLN A 166 -7.78 -3.85 -13.16
N GLU A 167 -6.97 -4.33 -14.10
CA GLU A 167 -6.32 -5.64 -14.01
C GLU A 167 -5.45 -5.74 -12.74
N MET A 168 -4.62 -4.73 -12.47
CA MET A 168 -3.74 -4.69 -11.31
C MET A 168 -4.49 -4.60 -9.98
N LEU A 169 -5.58 -3.83 -9.91
CA LEU A 169 -6.44 -3.76 -8.73
C LEU A 169 -7.06 -5.13 -8.42
N THR A 170 -7.58 -5.82 -9.44
CA THR A 170 -8.14 -7.17 -9.29
C THR A 170 -7.08 -8.14 -8.80
N LEU A 171 -5.91 -8.16 -9.44
CA LEU A 171 -4.79 -9.03 -9.06
C LEU A 171 -4.36 -8.82 -7.60
N VAL A 172 -4.21 -7.57 -7.16
CA VAL A 172 -3.85 -7.26 -5.76
C VAL A 172 -4.95 -7.70 -4.79
N SER A 173 -6.22 -7.43 -5.12
CA SER A 173 -7.35 -7.83 -4.27
C SER A 173 -7.40 -9.34 -4.09
N ASP A 174 -7.22 -10.11 -5.18
CA ASP A 174 -7.25 -11.57 -5.15
C ASP A 174 -6.08 -12.13 -4.32
N ILE A 175 -4.86 -11.61 -4.49
CA ILE A 175 -3.69 -12.00 -3.70
C ILE A 175 -3.90 -11.68 -2.21
N CYS A 176 -4.42 -10.49 -1.90
CA CYS A 176 -4.69 -10.10 -0.52
C CYS A 176 -5.73 -11.02 0.14
N ARG A 177 -6.76 -11.41 -0.59
CA ARG A 177 -7.79 -12.34 -0.12
C ARG A 177 -7.24 -13.75 0.06
N GLU A 178 -6.52 -14.27 -0.92
CA GLU A 178 -5.92 -15.61 -0.90
C GLU A 178 -4.93 -15.75 0.27
N ARG A 179 -4.07 -14.75 0.48
CA ARG A 179 -3.03 -14.78 1.52
C ARG A 179 -3.46 -14.14 2.85
N GLN A 180 -4.72 -13.69 2.96
CA GLN A 180 -5.25 -13.00 4.15
C GLN A 180 -4.39 -11.80 4.58
N LEU A 181 -3.87 -11.05 3.58
CA LEU A 181 -3.08 -9.84 3.83
C LEU A 181 -3.98 -8.69 4.26
N THR A 182 -3.52 -7.93 5.25
CA THR A 182 -4.13 -6.65 5.60
C THR A 182 -3.57 -5.58 4.68
N LEU A 183 -4.46 -4.93 3.91
CA LEU A 183 -4.08 -3.94 2.91
C LEU A 183 -4.50 -2.53 3.32
N LEU A 184 -3.58 -1.56 3.21
CA LEU A 184 -3.90 -0.14 3.17
C LEU A 184 -3.40 0.42 1.85
N MET A 185 -4.31 0.96 1.02
CA MET A 185 -3.97 1.54 -0.27
C MET A 185 -4.41 3.00 -0.38
N VAL A 186 -3.48 3.88 -0.62
CA VAL A 186 -3.78 5.27 -1.01
C VAL A 186 -4.22 5.30 -2.47
N SER A 187 -5.32 5.98 -2.74
CA SER A 187 -5.83 6.23 -4.09
C SER A 187 -6.39 7.65 -4.20
N HIS A 188 -6.41 8.19 -5.40
CA HIS A 188 -7.15 9.41 -5.75
C HIS A 188 -8.52 9.11 -6.38
N SER A 189 -8.79 7.87 -6.76
CA SER A 189 -10.06 7.44 -7.36
C SER A 189 -10.90 6.68 -6.35
N VAL A 190 -12.14 7.10 -6.19
CA VAL A 190 -13.12 6.40 -5.35
C VAL A 190 -13.57 5.10 -6.00
N GLU A 191 -13.58 5.05 -7.34
CA GLU A 191 -13.88 3.86 -8.11
C GLU A 191 -12.82 2.78 -7.89
N ASP A 192 -11.52 3.14 -7.90
CA ASP A 192 -10.43 2.23 -7.58
C ASP A 192 -10.53 1.72 -6.14
N ALA A 193 -10.84 2.64 -5.21
CA ALA A 193 -11.05 2.32 -3.81
C ALA A 193 -12.18 1.29 -3.63
N ALA A 194 -13.30 1.46 -4.33
CA ALA A 194 -14.45 0.56 -4.24
C ALA A 194 -14.19 -0.83 -4.82
N ARG A 195 -13.26 -0.94 -5.77
CA ARG A 195 -12.86 -2.25 -6.33
C ARG A 195 -12.01 -3.07 -5.37
N ILE A 196 -11.17 -2.40 -4.58
CA ILE A 196 -10.18 -3.09 -3.76
C ILE A 196 -10.59 -3.19 -2.29
N ALA A 197 -11.44 -2.29 -1.81
CA ALA A 197 -11.74 -2.18 -0.38
C ALA A 197 -13.23 -1.93 -0.12
N SER A 198 -13.80 -2.69 0.81
CA SER A 198 -15.16 -2.47 1.30
C SER A 198 -15.25 -1.29 2.26
N ARG A 199 -14.13 -0.91 2.90
CA ARG A 199 -14.01 0.22 3.82
C ARG A 199 -13.01 1.24 3.29
N ALA A 200 -13.39 2.51 3.44
CA ALA A 200 -12.50 3.63 3.14
C ALA A 200 -12.34 4.55 4.35
N ILE A 201 -11.19 5.23 4.39
CA ILE A 201 -10.94 6.36 5.27
C ILE A 201 -10.62 7.59 4.42
N VAL A 202 -11.10 8.74 4.84
CA VAL A 202 -10.77 10.04 4.23
C VAL A 202 -9.86 10.80 5.16
N VAL A 203 -8.66 11.11 4.67
CA VAL A 203 -7.67 11.94 5.37
C VAL A 203 -7.79 13.36 4.89
N ALA A 204 -7.95 14.31 5.82
CA ALA A 204 -7.95 15.74 5.56
C ALA A 204 -7.27 16.45 6.73
N ASP A 205 -6.51 17.50 6.45
CA ASP A 205 -5.84 18.35 7.44
C ASP A 205 -5.04 17.54 8.49
N GLY A 206 -4.32 16.51 8.04
CA GLY A 206 -3.49 15.67 8.89
C GLY A 206 -4.24 14.79 9.89
N ARG A 207 -5.52 14.48 9.64
CA ARG A 207 -6.34 13.62 10.49
C ARG A 207 -7.29 12.75 9.66
N ILE A 208 -7.82 11.69 10.27
CA ILE A 208 -8.91 10.92 9.67
C ILE A 208 -10.20 11.73 9.89
N ALA A 209 -10.70 12.33 8.80
CA ALA A 209 -11.91 13.13 8.81
C ALA A 209 -13.18 12.28 8.72
N TRP A 210 -13.08 11.09 8.10
CA TRP A 210 -14.19 10.16 7.96
C TRP A 210 -13.68 8.73 7.78
N GLN A 211 -14.49 7.77 8.19
CA GLN A 211 -14.31 6.35 7.89
C GLN A 211 -15.64 5.65 7.79
N GLY A 212 -15.80 4.74 6.83
CA GLY A 212 -17.06 4.03 6.60
C GLY A 212 -16.96 3.09 5.41
N LYS A 213 -18.11 2.62 4.91
CA LYS A 213 -18.18 1.77 3.74
C LYS A 213 -17.84 2.57 2.48
N THR A 214 -17.04 2.01 1.59
CA THR A 214 -16.65 2.67 0.33
C THR A 214 -17.89 3.02 -0.53
N THR A 215 -18.96 2.23 -0.45
CA THR A 215 -20.22 2.49 -1.13
C THR A 215 -20.92 3.79 -0.68
N GLU A 216 -20.72 4.21 0.56
CA GLU A 216 -21.28 5.49 1.09
C GLU A 216 -20.58 6.69 0.44
N LEU A 217 -19.28 6.57 0.13
CA LEU A 217 -18.55 7.59 -0.63
C LEU A 217 -19.04 7.65 -2.08
N LEU A 218 -19.20 6.50 -2.75
CA LEU A 218 -19.68 6.44 -4.13
C LEU A 218 -21.08 7.05 -4.30
N SER A 219 -21.97 6.82 -3.33
CA SER A 219 -23.33 7.37 -3.36
C SER A 219 -23.42 8.86 -2.99
N GLY A 220 -22.30 9.48 -2.61
CA GLY A 220 -22.28 10.87 -2.13
C GLY A 220 -22.90 11.10 -0.76
N GLN A 221 -23.25 10.03 -0.02
CA GLN A 221 -23.87 10.10 1.31
C GLN A 221 -22.86 10.43 2.42
N ALA A 222 -21.59 10.20 2.20
CA ALA A 222 -20.56 10.53 3.18
C ALA A 222 -20.40 12.06 3.32
N SER A 223 -20.31 12.55 4.55
CA SER A 223 -20.16 13.99 4.86
C SER A 223 -18.90 14.62 4.22
N THR A 224 -17.93 13.81 3.84
CA THR A 224 -16.65 14.21 3.24
C THR A 224 -16.61 14.05 1.72
N SER A 225 -17.71 13.63 1.08
CA SER A 225 -17.76 13.44 -0.39
C SER A 225 -17.37 14.70 -1.16
N ALA A 226 -17.73 15.87 -0.66
CA ALA A 226 -17.34 17.15 -1.25
C ALA A 226 -15.80 17.36 -1.28
N LEU A 227 -15.05 16.86 -0.29
CA LEU A 227 -13.58 16.95 -0.24
C LEU A 227 -12.93 16.11 -1.34
N LEU A 228 -13.64 15.13 -1.88
CA LEU A 228 -13.20 14.25 -2.95
C LEU A 228 -13.73 14.68 -4.32
N GLY A 229 -14.44 15.82 -4.40
CA GLY A 229 -15.07 16.31 -5.63
C GLY A 229 -16.30 15.51 -6.07
N ILE A 230 -16.84 14.66 -5.20
CA ILE A 230 -18.03 13.87 -5.49
C ILE A 230 -19.25 14.76 -5.24
N LYS A 231 -20.03 15.03 -6.30
CA LYS A 231 -21.30 15.75 -6.17
C LYS A 231 -22.33 14.85 -5.49
N SER A 232 -22.95 15.35 -4.42
CA SER A 232 -24.11 14.68 -3.84
C SER A 232 -25.23 14.66 -4.88
N HIS A 233 -25.65 13.49 -5.33
CA HIS A 233 -26.90 13.33 -6.03
C HIS A 233 -28.01 13.46 -4.98
N ILE A 234 -28.41 14.72 -4.69
CA ILE A 234 -29.68 14.97 -4.01
C ILE A 234 -30.75 14.72 -5.06
N LEU A 235 -31.49 13.61 -4.91
CA LEU A 235 -32.76 13.37 -5.56
C LEU A 235 -33.84 14.23 -4.93
#